data_14e3bfa8c7ee2f2ebc14f7a9ae094c2b
#
_entry.id   14e3bfa8c7ee2f2ebc14f7a9ae094c2b
#
_cell.length_a   1.000
_cell.length_b   1.000
_cell.length_c   1.000
_cell.angle_alpha   90.00
_cell.angle_beta   90.00
_cell.angle_gamma   90.00
#
_symmetry.space_group_name_H-M   'P 1'
#
loop_
_entity.id
_entity.type
_entity.pdbx_description
1 polymer ?
#
loop_
_entity_poly.entity_id
_entity_poly.type
_entity_poly.pdbx_seq_one_letter_code
_entity_poly.pdbx_strand_id
1 'polypeptide(L)'
;ISDVNIEVSIQHTYLSDMILSLLAPDGTEVILARNIGGASSNFVNTVFDQEATSLTEDSSAPFTGSLLPTEDLRVFNGQSSLGIWRLKVEDIGPQDTGRIILFNIDFCLNGAILENDDLDLIPNVTENCPLIANQDQADADADGRGDLCDVDTFNNFTLSKIDETCISRNNGAIQISATAFDDYIVQVTGPNGFS
;
A
#
# COMPACT_ATOMS: atom_id res chain seq x y z
N ILE A 1 0.56 6.88 -12.49
CA ILE A 1 1.25 8.13 -12.13
C ILE A 1 1.18 9.09 -13.31
N SER A 2 0.84 10.35 -13.07
CA SER A 2 0.97 11.44 -14.06
C SER A 2 2.02 12.45 -13.67
N ASP A 3 2.36 12.49 -12.38
CA ASP A 3 3.41 13.31 -11.83
C ASP A 3 3.86 12.74 -10.48
N VAL A 4 5.11 13.01 -10.08
CA VAL A 4 5.67 12.62 -8.80
C VAL A 4 6.56 13.72 -8.24
N ASN A 5 6.32 14.06 -6.97
CA ASN A 5 7.11 15.01 -6.22
C ASN A 5 7.73 14.34 -4.99
N ILE A 6 8.99 14.64 -4.70
CA ILE A 6 9.73 14.02 -3.61
C ILE A 6 10.21 15.10 -2.64
N GLU A 7 9.68 15.09 -1.42
CA GLU A 7 10.14 15.98 -0.37
C GLU A 7 11.16 15.28 0.54
N VAL A 8 12.27 15.95 0.80
CA VAL A 8 13.31 15.47 1.71
C VAL A 8 13.77 16.55 2.68
N SER A 9 14.08 16.13 3.91
CA SER A 9 14.93 16.86 4.82
C SER A 9 16.06 15.95 5.28
N ILE A 10 17.29 16.33 4.96
CA ILE A 10 18.49 15.55 5.24
C ILE A 10 19.54 16.45 5.86
N GLN A 11 20.04 16.07 7.03
CA GLN A 11 21.21 16.69 7.62
C GLN A 11 22.45 15.94 7.17
N HIS A 12 23.40 16.66 6.62
CA HIS A 12 24.72 16.15 6.25
C HIS A 12 25.72 17.29 6.24
N THR A 13 26.96 17.02 6.58
CA THR A 13 27.99 18.05 6.75
C THR A 13 28.70 18.43 5.47
N TYR A 14 28.69 17.57 4.44
CA TYR A 14 29.39 17.79 3.17
C TYR A 14 28.55 17.23 2.00
N LEU A 15 27.77 18.08 1.36
CA LEU A 15 26.75 17.60 0.41
C LEU A 15 27.33 17.10 -0.92
N SER A 16 28.53 17.50 -1.32
CA SER A 16 29.13 17.00 -2.56
C SER A 16 29.51 15.50 -2.49
N ASP A 17 29.47 14.90 -1.32
CA ASP A 17 29.70 13.47 -1.14
C ASP A 17 28.42 12.64 -1.21
N MET A 18 27.29 13.31 -1.41
CA MET A 18 26.00 12.65 -1.43
C MET A 18 25.46 12.36 -2.84
N ILE A 19 24.80 11.21 -2.96
CA ILE A 19 23.95 10.86 -4.10
C ILE A 19 22.58 10.49 -3.54
N LEU A 20 21.54 11.15 -4.02
CA LEU A 20 20.15 10.88 -3.69
C LEU A 20 19.46 10.31 -4.92
N SER A 21 18.79 9.17 -4.77
CA SER A 21 18.01 8.55 -5.83
C SER A 21 16.65 8.10 -5.33
N LEU A 22 15.65 8.14 -6.19
CA LEU A 22 14.37 7.48 -5.99
C LEU A 22 14.37 6.13 -6.73
N LEU A 23 14.04 5.06 -6.02
CA LEU A 23 13.94 3.71 -6.55
C LEU A 23 12.48 3.27 -6.53
N ALA A 24 11.92 2.99 -7.70
CA ALA A 24 10.56 2.49 -7.89
C ALA A 24 10.44 0.99 -7.59
N PRO A 25 9.21 0.45 -7.39
CA PRO A 25 8.97 -0.97 -7.13
C PRO A 25 9.46 -1.91 -8.24
N ASP A 26 9.48 -1.47 -9.49
CA ASP A 26 9.95 -2.23 -10.66
C ASP A 26 11.49 -2.24 -10.81
N GLY A 27 12.19 -1.49 -9.95
CA GLY A 27 13.64 -1.34 -9.98
C GLY A 27 14.15 -0.14 -10.79
N THR A 28 13.27 0.68 -11.38
CA THR A 28 13.66 1.93 -12.03
C THR A 28 14.25 2.88 -10.99
N GLU A 29 15.45 3.39 -11.23
CA GLU A 29 16.16 4.34 -10.37
C GLU A 29 16.31 5.68 -11.09
N VAL A 30 16.03 6.78 -10.39
CA VAL A 30 16.20 8.16 -10.88
C VAL A 30 17.03 8.95 -9.87
N ILE A 31 18.09 9.60 -10.36
CA ILE A 31 18.94 10.42 -9.52
C ILE A 31 18.30 11.79 -9.32
N LEU A 32 18.00 12.10 -8.05
CA LEU A 32 17.43 13.40 -7.64
C LEU A 32 18.52 14.46 -7.54
N ALA A 33 19.64 14.12 -6.89
CA ALA A 33 20.79 15.00 -6.70
C ALA A 33 22.06 14.17 -6.63
N ARG A 34 23.13 14.68 -7.25
CA ARG A 34 24.45 14.02 -7.26
C ARG A 34 25.56 15.03 -7.08
N ASN A 35 26.35 14.87 -6.01
CA ASN A 35 27.59 15.60 -5.77
C ASN A 35 27.46 17.12 -5.86
N ILE A 36 26.37 17.67 -5.33
CA ILE A 36 26.04 19.10 -5.36
C ILE A 36 26.27 19.76 -4.00
N GLY A 37 26.28 21.09 -3.96
CA GLY A 37 26.33 21.87 -2.72
C GLY A 37 27.73 22.02 -2.10
N GLY A 38 28.75 21.40 -2.64
CA GLY A 38 30.14 21.52 -2.18
C GLY A 38 30.31 21.20 -0.69
N ALA A 39 31.10 22.00 -0.01
CA ALA A 39 31.35 21.93 1.45
C ALA A 39 30.19 22.49 2.29
N SER A 40 29.05 22.75 1.70
CA SER A 40 27.86 23.22 2.41
C SER A 40 26.99 22.04 2.90
N SER A 41 25.98 22.36 3.70
CA SER A 41 25.21 21.34 4.43
C SER A 41 23.72 21.49 4.22
N ASN A 42 23.03 20.35 4.30
CA ASN A 42 21.60 20.12 4.49
C ASN A 42 20.70 20.35 3.27
N PHE A 43 19.74 19.44 3.14
CA PHE A 43 18.46 19.64 2.46
C PHE A 43 17.41 19.94 3.53
N VAL A 44 16.62 20.97 3.36
CA VAL A 44 15.62 21.42 4.34
C VAL A 44 14.28 21.64 3.63
N ASN A 45 13.33 20.75 3.83
CA ASN A 45 12.03 20.76 3.14
C ASN A 45 12.20 20.99 1.64
N THR A 46 13.15 20.26 1.06
CA THR A 46 13.50 20.36 -0.36
C THR A 46 12.56 19.43 -1.14
N VAL A 47 11.91 19.96 -2.15
CA VAL A 47 11.03 19.19 -3.03
C VAL A 47 11.72 19.02 -4.38
N PHE A 48 11.96 17.80 -4.79
CA PHE A 48 12.34 17.49 -6.17
C PHE A 48 11.09 17.36 -7.00
N ASP A 49 10.96 18.24 -7.99
CA ASP A 49 9.77 18.48 -8.79
C ASP A 49 10.19 18.71 -10.25
N GLN A 50 9.61 17.94 -11.19
CA GLN A 50 9.97 18.04 -12.60
C GLN A 50 9.52 19.37 -13.24
N GLU A 51 8.55 20.04 -12.66
CA GLU A 51 8.04 21.34 -13.07
C GLU A 51 8.77 22.52 -12.41
N ALA A 52 9.73 22.25 -11.49
CA ALA A 52 10.56 23.28 -10.88
C ALA A 52 11.41 24.01 -11.92
N THR A 53 11.61 25.29 -11.72
CA THR A 53 12.42 26.15 -12.61
C THR A 53 13.87 26.30 -12.13
N SER A 54 14.14 25.95 -10.88
CA SER A 54 15.48 26.06 -10.28
C SER A 54 16.21 24.73 -10.42
N LEU A 55 17.33 24.75 -11.11
CA LEU A 55 18.20 23.57 -11.22
C LEU A 55 18.87 23.30 -9.87
N THR A 56 18.96 22.03 -9.49
CA THR A 56 19.72 21.60 -8.31
C THR A 56 21.17 22.05 -8.38
N GLU A 57 21.79 22.01 -9.54
CA GLU A 57 23.20 22.36 -9.80
C GLU A 57 23.47 23.86 -9.62
N ASP A 58 22.50 24.71 -9.91
CA ASP A 58 22.62 26.18 -9.81
C ASP A 58 22.22 26.73 -8.44
N SER A 59 21.68 25.88 -7.58
CA SER A 59 21.20 26.25 -6.25
C SER A 59 22.32 26.14 -5.22
N SER A 60 22.20 26.88 -4.12
CA SER A 60 23.16 26.86 -3.02
C SER A 60 22.53 26.26 -1.76
N ALA A 61 23.30 25.44 -1.06
CA ALA A 61 22.86 24.88 0.21
C ALA A 61 22.86 25.94 1.35
N PRO A 62 21.98 25.79 2.38
CA PRO A 62 21.03 24.69 2.50
C PRO A 62 19.99 24.71 1.37
N PHE A 63 19.81 23.57 0.72
CA PHE A 63 18.81 23.45 -0.34
C PHE A 63 17.41 23.52 0.26
N THR A 64 16.55 24.36 -0.30
CA THR A 64 15.18 24.58 0.17
C THR A 64 14.23 24.81 -1.02
N GLY A 65 12.94 24.49 -0.81
CA GLY A 65 11.90 24.69 -1.83
C GLY A 65 12.00 23.71 -2.99
N SER A 66 11.38 24.04 -4.13
CA SER A 66 11.31 23.14 -5.27
C SER A 66 12.52 23.27 -6.18
N LEU A 67 13.13 22.14 -6.48
CA LEU A 67 14.31 22.00 -7.33
C LEU A 67 14.05 20.96 -8.43
N LEU A 68 14.52 21.27 -9.64
CA LEU A 68 14.54 20.31 -10.72
C LEU A 68 15.56 19.21 -10.40
N PRO A 69 15.18 17.92 -10.43
CA PRO A 69 16.10 16.82 -10.17
C PRO A 69 17.18 16.68 -11.26
N THR A 70 18.26 15.98 -10.95
CA THR A 70 19.37 15.73 -11.90
C THR A 70 18.89 14.87 -13.09
N GLU A 71 18.03 13.90 -12.86
CA GLU A 71 17.45 13.05 -13.89
C GLU A 71 15.93 13.24 -13.97
N ASP A 72 15.34 12.87 -15.08
CA ASP A 72 13.95 13.14 -15.42
C ASP A 72 12.99 12.22 -14.66
N LEU A 73 12.14 12.79 -13.77
CA LEU A 73 11.10 12.07 -13.03
C LEU A 73 9.96 11.56 -13.91
N ARG A 74 9.76 12.13 -15.10
CA ARG A 74 8.70 11.69 -16.02
C ARG A 74 8.86 10.27 -16.53
N VAL A 75 10.01 9.63 -16.26
CA VAL A 75 10.18 8.17 -16.49
C VAL A 75 9.16 7.34 -15.73
N PHE A 76 8.63 7.86 -14.62
CA PHE A 76 7.59 7.20 -13.82
C PHE A 76 6.17 7.44 -14.33
N ASN A 77 5.97 8.33 -15.30
CA ASN A 77 4.65 8.61 -15.86
C ASN A 77 4.08 7.37 -16.57
N GLY A 78 2.83 7.04 -16.28
CA GLY A 78 2.16 5.85 -16.77
C GLY A 78 2.45 4.58 -15.97
N GLN A 79 3.37 4.63 -15.00
CA GLN A 79 3.63 3.50 -14.10
C GLN A 79 2.59 3.44 -12.97
N SER A 80 2.53 2.27 -12.31
CA SER A 80 1.75 2.09 -11.08
C SER A 80 2.44 2.79 -9.91
N SER A 81 1.67 3.44 -9.04
CA SER A 81 2.18 3.95 -7.77
C SER A 81 2.25 2.87 -6.68
N LEU A 82 1.62 1.70 -6.93
CA LEU A 82 1.59 0.59 -5.98
C LEU A 82 2.95 -0.07 -5.81
N GLY A 83 3.26 -0.42 -4.58
CA GLY A 83 4.49 -1.13 -4.22
C GLY A 83 5.41 -0.31 -3.31
N ILE A 84 6.64 -0.79 -3.14
CA ILE A 84 7.59 -0.19 -2.21
C ILE A 84 8.51 0.77 -2.97
N TRP A 85 8.33 2.05 -2.74
CA TRP A 85 9.23 3.11 -3.19
C TRP A 85 10.32 3.37 -2.13
N ARG A 86 11.53 3.64 -2.56
CA ARG A 86 12.66 3.86 -1.65
C ARG A 86 13.44 5.11 -2.01
N LEU A 87 13.74 5.92 -1.00
CA LEU A 87 14.82 6.90 -1.10
C LEU A 87 16.15 6.16 -0.85
N LYS A 88 17.04 6.18 -1.83
CA LYS A 88 18.40 5.71 -1.69
C LYS A 88 19.30 6.93 -1.45
N VAL A 89 20.07 6.89 -0.37
CA VAL A 89 21.02 7.94 -0.01
C VAL A 89 22.39 7.29 0.13
N GLU A 90 23.33 7.71 -0.68
CA GLU A 90 24.71 7.25 -0.65
C GLU A 90 25.62 8.41 -0.21
N ASP A 91 26.45 8.14 0.77
CA ASP A 91 27.55 9.00 1.20
C ASP A 91 28.85 8.35 0.73
N ILE A 92 29.53 8.99 -0.23
CA ILE A 92 30.73 8.44 -0.88
C ILE A 92 32.03 9.03 -0.34
N GLY A 93 31.92 9.97 0.61
CA GLY A 93 33.06 10.62 1.25
C GLY A 93 33.44 9.99 2.59
N PRO A 94 34.68 10.09 3.00
CA PRO A 94 35.10 9.64 4.33
C PRO A 94 34.92 10.75 5.38
N GLN A 95 34.62 10.35 6.63
CA GLN A 95 34.62 11.19 7.83
C GLN A 95 33.38 12.09 7.99
N ASP A 96 32.46 12.10 7.08
CA ASP A 96 31.20 12.80 7.20
C ASP A 96 30.11 11.89 7.75
N THR A 97 29.07 12.50 8.28
CA THR A 97 27.90 11.76 8.79
C THR A 97 26.63 12.55 8.54
N GLY A 98 25.54 11.83 8.32
CA GLY A 98 24.26 12.45 8.09
C GLY A 98 23.10 11.63 8.64
N ARG A 99 21.91 12.20 8.51
CA ARG A 99 20.66 11.52 8.83
C ARG A 99 19.52 12.03 7.95
N ILE A 100 18.63 11.14 7.58
CA ILE A 100 17.35 11.47 6.96
C ILE A 100 16.39 11.87 8.08
N ILE A 101 15.77 13.04 7.96
CA ILE A 101 14.76 13.56 8.90
C ILE A 101 13.37 13.36 8.34
N LEU A 102 13.20 13.62 7.03
CA LEU A 102 11.94 13.51 6.32
C LEU A 102 12.18 12.90 4.95
N PHE A 103 11.31 12.00 4.55
CA PHE A 103 11.14 11.53 3.20
C PHE A 103 9.64 11.36 2.94
N ASN A 104 9.12 12.06 1.96
CA ASN A 104 7.74 11.99 1.52
C ASN A 104 7.69 11.88 -0.01
N ILE A 105 6.72 11.16 -0.54
CA ILE A 105 6.44 11.08 -1.98
C ILE A 105 4.98 11.45 -2.20
N ASP A 106 4.74 12.41 -3.08
CA ASP A 106 3.41 12.78 -3.54
C ASP A 106 3.22 12.35 -4.99
N PHE A 107 2.19 11.58 -5.26
CA PHE A 107 1.82 11.13 -6.59
C PHE A 107 0.57 11.84 -7.09
N CYS A 108 0.64 12.43 -8.27
CA CYS A 108 -0.56 12.74 -9.04
C CYS A 108 -0.94 11.54 -9.89
N LEU A 109 -2.18 11.10 -9.80
CA LEU A 109 -2.68 9.93 -10.51
C LEU A 109 -3.69 10.33 -11.59
N ASN A 110 -3.48 9.83 -12.81
CA ASN A 110 -4.46 9.94 -13.89
C ASN A 110 -5.44 8.76 -13.76
N GLY A 111 -6.53 8.95 -13.05
CA GLY A 111 -7.55 7.91 -12.89
C GLY A 111 -8.21 7.93 -11.52
N ALA A 112 -9.13 7.02 -11.31
CA ALA A 112 -9.67 6.79 -9.98
C ALA A 112 -8.55 6.32 -9.04
N ILE A 113 -8.50 6.89 -7.85
CA ILE A 113 -7.72 6.31 -6.75
C ILE A 113 -8.26 4.89 -6.59
N LEU A 114 -7.43 3.91 -6.86
CA LEU A 114 -7.78 2.53 -6.60
C LEU A 114 -7.61 2.32 -5.11
N GLU A 115 -8.71 2.48 -4.37
CA GLU A 115 -8.73 2.14 -2.94
C GLU A 115 -8.35 0.66 -2.78
N ASN A 116 -7.58 0.37 -1.76
CA ASN A 116 -7.18 -0.97 -1.35
C ASN A 116 -7.11 -0.96 0.18
N ASP A 117 -8.26 -1.30 0.80
CA ASP A 117 -8.47 -1.10 2.23
C ASP A 117 -7.76 -2.14 3.10
N ASP A 118 -7.46 -3.31 2.55
CA ASP A 118 -6.83 -4.42 3.28
C ASP A 118 -5.36 -4.68 2.91
N LEU A 119 -4.84 -3.90 1.94
CA LEU A 119 -3.42 -3.87 1.56
C LEU A 119 -2.88 -5.17 0.94
N ASP A 120 -3.71 -5.96 0.27
CA ASP A 120 -3.32 -7.21 -0.36
C ASP A 120 -2.81 -7.07 -1.81
N LEU A 121 -2.73 -5.85 -2.32
CA LEU A 121 -2.31 -5.47 -3.69
C LEU A 121 -3.40 -5.62 -4.76
N ILE A 122 -4.60 -6.00 -4.40
CA ILE A 122 -5.77 -6.02 -5.29
C ILE A 122 -6.63 -4.79 -4.98
N PRO A 123 -6.94 -3.93 -5.94
CA PRO A 123 -7.80 -2.77 -5.68
C PRO A 123 -9.24 -3.16 -5.38
N ASN A 124 -9.89 -2.48 -4.44
CA ASN A 124 -11.30 -2.71 -4.04
C ASN A 124 -12.27 -2.83 -5.22
N VAL A 125 -12.01 -2.11 -6.32
CA VAL A 125 -12.87 -2.11 -7.53
C VAL A 125 -12.83 -3.44 -8.30
N THR A 126 -11.78 -4.22 -8.14
CA THR A 126 -11.60 -5.51 -8.81
C THR A 126 -11.55 -6.67 -7.83
N GLU A 127 -11.67 -6.38 -6.55
CA GLU A 127 -11.51 -7.34 -5.47
C GLU A 127 -12.82 -7.96 -5.06
N ASN A 128 -12.78 -9.25 -4.73
CA ASN A 128 -13.94 -9.99 -4.26
C ASN A 128 -14.12 -9.99 -2.73
N CYS A 129 -13.10 -9.50 -1.96
CA CYS A 129 -13.17 -9.30 -0.49
C CYS A 129 -12.54 -7.97 -0.05
N PRO A 130 -13.12 -6.80 -0.29
CA PRO A 130 -12.48 -5.48 -0.13
C PRO A 130 -11.96 -5.10 1.25
N LEU A 131 -12.19 -5.89 2.29
CA LEU A 131 -11.76 -5.63 3.67
C LEU A 131 -10.97 -6.79 4.29
N ILE A 132 -10.69 -7.85 3.51
CA ILE A 132 -10.00 -9.05 3.99
C ILE A 132 -9.00 -9.48 2.94
N ALA A 133 -7.71 -9.30 3.24
CA ALA A 133 -6.63 -9.62 2.32
C ALA A 133 -6.69 -11.07 1.79
N ASN A 134 -6.92 -11.22 0.48
CA ASN A 134 -7.05 -12.49 -0.20
C ASN A 134 -6.47 -12.45 -1.61
N GLN A 135 -5.17 -12.34 -1.69
CA GLN A 135 -4.41 -12.19 -2.95
C GLN A 135 -4.72 -13.26 -4.02
N ASP A 136 -5.18 -14.43 -3.62
CA ASP A 136 -5.57 -15.53 -4.52
C ASP A 136 -6.95 -15.34 -5.15
N GLN A 137 -7.75 -14.39 -4.61
CA GLN A 137 -9.10 -14.08 -5.10
C GLN A 137 -9.97 -15.32 -5.27
N ALA A 138 -9.79 -16.33 -4.38
CA ALA A 138 -10.54 -17.57 -4.43
C ALA A 138 -12.04 -17.30 -4.27
N ASP A 139 -12.84 -17.92 -5.14
CA ASP A 139 -14.30 -17.81 -5.21
C ASP A 139 -14.83 -19.16 -5.72
N ALA A 140 -15.17 -20.04 -4.79
CA ALA A 140 -15.44 -21.47 -5.08
C ALA A 140 -16.78 -21.69 -5.77
N ASP A 141 -17.77 -20.81 -5.57
CA ASP A 141 -19.10 -20.94 -6.16
C ASP A 141 -19.35 -19.91 -7.29
N ALA A 142 -18.38 -19.03 -7.54
CA ALA A 142 -18.37 -18.03 -8.61
C ALA A 142 -19.54 -17.04 -8.53
N ASP A 143 -19.93 -16.63 -7.32
CA ASP A 143 -20.97 -15.62 -7.10
C ASP A 143 -20.42 -14.18 -7.11
N GLY A 144 -19.09 -14.02 -7.10
CA GLY A 144 -18.37 -12.74 -7.13
C GLY A 144 -17.94 -12.25 -5.75
N ARG A 145 -18.17 -13.02 -4.69
CA ARG A 145 -17.62 -12.81 -3.34
C ARG A 145 -16.52 -13.83 -3.09
N GLY A 146 -15.41 -13.39 -2.55
CA GLY A 146 -14.31 -14.30 -2.27
C GLY A 146 -14.58 -15.23 -1.08
N ASP A 147 -14.05 -16.46 -1.13
CA ASP A 147 -14.23 -17.49 -0.11
C ASP A 147 -13.95 -17.02 1.32
N LEU A 148 -13.06 -16.04 1.50
CA LEU A 148 -12.70 -15.51 2.82
C LEU A 148 -13.73 -14.55 3.41
N CYS A 149 -14.50 -13.87 2.60
CA CYS A 149 -15.53 -12.92 3.03
C CYS A 149 -16.95 -13.36 2.66
N ASP A 150 -17.06 -14.49 1.96
CA ASP A 150 -18.35 -15.04 1.57
C ASP A 150 -18.92 -15.94 2.69
N VAL A 151 -20.05 -15.54 3.20
CA VAL A 151 -20.81 -16.28 4.22
C VAL A 151 -21.82 -17.25 3.64
N ASP A 152 -22.08 -17.15 2.33
CA ASP A 152 -23.10 -17.93 1.65
C ASP A 152 -22.54 -19.19 0.97
N THR A 153 -21.21 -19.40 1.00
CA THR A 153 -20.62 -20.63 0.46
C THR A 153 -21.04 -21.83 1.29
N PHE A 154 -21.42 -22.91 0.63
CA PHE A 154 -21.77 -24.20 1.26
C PHE A 154 -20.68 -24.78 2.16
N ASN A 155 -19.48 -24.19 2.18
CA ASN A 155 -18.33 -24.66 2.94
C ASN A 155 -18.03 -23.81 4.20
N ASN A 156 -18.71 -22.67 4.39
CA ASN A 156 -18.45 -21.79 5.55
C ASN A 156 -19.06 -22.30 6.84
N PHE A 157 -19.99 -23.23 6.76
CA PHE A 157 -20.54 -23.88 7.95
C PHE A 157 -20.84 -25.35 7.70
N THR A 158 -20.83 -26.10 8.77
CA THR A 158 -21.33 -27.48 8.79
C THR A 158 -22.60 -27.58 9.61
N LEU A 159 -23.57 -28.30 9.08
CA LEU A 159 -24.83 -28.56 9.75
C LEU A 159 -24.89 -30.05 10.17
N SER A 160 -25.10 -30.30 11.45
CA SER A 160 -25.35 -31.64 11.96
C SER A 160 -26.63 -31.65 12.81
N LYS A 161 -27.31 -32.76 12.78
CA LYS A 161 -28.49 -32.97 13.63
C LYS A 161 -28.22 -34.05 14.66
N ILE A 162 -28.81 -33.90 15.83
CA ILE A 162 -28.91 -34.92 16.86
C ILE A 162 -30.37 -35.25 16.98
N ASP A 163 -30.73 -36.47 16.59
CA ASP A 163 -32.10 -36.90 16.67
C ASP A 163 -32.55 -37.12 18.13
N GLU A 164 -33.82 -36.89 18.40
CA GLU A 164 -34.40 -37.15 19.71
C GLU A 164 -34.22 -38.62 20.08
N THR A 165 -33.76 -38.91 21.28
CA THR A 165 -33.50 -40.28 21.72
C THR A 165 -34.74 -41.10 22.00
N CYS A 166 -35.86 -40.44 22.33
CA CYS A 166 -37.18 -41.05 22.51
C CYS A 166 -38.26 -40.00 22.19
N ILE A 167 -39.39 -40.45 21.70
CA ILE A 167 -40.57 -39.60 21.44
C ILE A 167 -40.89 -38.76 22.70
N SER A 168 -41.07 -37.47 22.53
CA SER A 168 -41.41 -36.48 23.56
C SER A 168 -40.32 -36.17 24.58
N ARG A 169 -39.05 -36.50 24.34
CA ARG A 169 -37.94 -36.11 25.22
C ARG A 169 -37.45 -34.68 24.95
N ASN A 170 -37.78 -34.14 23.79
CA ASN A 170 -37.37 -32.79 23.35
C ASN A 170 -35.84 -32.52 23.50
N ASN A 171 -35.05 -33.55 23.24
CA ASN A 171 -33.57 -33.50 23.35
C ASN A 171 -32.85 -33.62 22.00
N GLY A 172 -33.57 -33.48 20.92
CA GLY A 172 -33.00 -33.30 19.59
C GLY A 172 -32.31 -31.93 19.51
N ALA A 173 -31.27 -31.84 18.71
CA ALA A 173 -30.52 -30.58 18.51
C ALA A 173 -30.07 -30.45 17.05
N ILE A 174 -29.96 -29.23 16.61
CA ILE A 174 -29.25 -28.85 15.39
C ILE A 174 -27.96 -28.14 15.84
N GLN A 175 -26.85 -28.65 15.35
CA GLN A 175 -25.54 -28.04 15.60
C GLN A 175 -25.05 -27.39 14.31
N ILE A 176 -24.74 -26.11 14.39
CA ILE A 176 -24.14 -25.32 13.32
C ILE A 176 -22.75 -24.96 13.76
N SER A 177 -21.75 -25.31 12.96
CA SER A 177 -20.35 -24.97 13.20
C SER A 177 -19.84 -24.16 12.02
N ALA A 178 -19.55 -22.89 12.26
CA ALA A 178 -18.94 -22.00 11.27
C ALA A 178 -17.43 -22.24 11.17
N THR A 179 -16.87 -22.15 9.98
CA THR A 179 -15.43 -22.26 9.71
C THR A 179 -14.74 -20.92 9.65
N ALA A 180 -15.50 -19.84 9.44
CA ALA A 180 -15.01 -18.47 9.45
C ALA A 180 -15.59 -17.66 10.63
N PHE A 181 -14.86 -16.63 11.05
CA PHE A 181 -15.36 -15.67 12.04
C PHE A 181 -16.13 -14.57 11.32
N ASP A 182 -17.47 -14.60 11.47
CA ASP A 182 -18.35 -13.55 10.94
C ASP A 182 -19.64 -13.46 11.74
N ASP A 183 -20.43 -12.41 11.54
CA ASP A 183 -21.74 -12.22 12.17
C ASP A 183 -22.82 -12.98 11.37
N TYR A 184 -23.15 -14.19 11.83
CA TYR A 184 -24.15 -15.02 11.20
C TYR A 184 -25.54 -14.76 11.74
N ILE A 185 -26.52 -14.58 10.87
CA ILE A 185 -27.95 -14.62 11.23
C ILE A 185 -28.47 -16.00 10.90
N VAL A 186 -28.82 -16.76 11.93
CA VAL A 186 -29.40 -18.09 11.75
C VAL A 186 -30.91 -18.01 11.93
N GLN A 187 -31.67 -18.37 10.86
CA GLN A 187 -33.11 -18.51 10.91
C GLN A 187 -33.48 -19.98 10.75
N VAL A 188 -34.13 -20.56 11.74
CA VAL A 188 -34.63 -21.94 11.70
C VAL A 188 -36.15 -21.91 11.59
N THR A 189 -36.66 -22.50 10.53
CA THR A 189 -38.09 -22.61 10.29
C THR A 189 -38.53 -24.09 10.29
N GLY A 190 -39.64 -24.41 10.86
CA GLY A 190 -40.16 -25.77 10.96
C GLY A 190 -41.66 -25.86 10.74
N PRO A 191 -42.21 -27.07 10.64
CA PRO A 191 -43.64 -27.26 10.53
C PRO A 191 -44.34 -26.78 11.82
N ASN A 192 -45.61 -26.37 11.67
CA ASN A 192 -46.47 -25.90 12.78
C ASN A 192 -46.02 -24.59 13.48
N GLY A 193 -45.35 -23.67 12.76
CA GLY A 193 -45.01 -22.35 13.30
C GLY A 193 -43.84 -22.35 14.24
N PHE A 194 -42.97 -23.34 14.18
CA PHE A 194 -41.67 -23.28 14.80
C PHE A 194 -40.81 -22.20 14.12
N SER A 195 -40.34 -21.19 14.88
CA SER A 195 -39.46 -20.16 14.41
C SER A 195 -38.50 -19.74 15.52
#